data_1be930e0126c40d7ab3bd076817dbbad
#
_entry.id   1be930e0126c40d7ab3bd076817dbbad
#
_cell.length_a   1.000
_cell.length_b   1.000
_cell.length_c   1.000
_cell.angle_alpha   90.00
_cell.angle_beta   90.00
_cell.angle_gamma   90.00
#
_symmetry.space_group_name_H-M   'P 1'
#
loop_
_entity.id
_entity.type
_entity.pdbx_description
1 polymer ?
#
loop_
_entity_poly.entity_id
_entity_poly.type
_entity_poly.pdbx_seq_one_letter_code
_entity_poly.pdbx_strand_id
1 'polypeptide(L)'
;MSIFVFLKLIGSLALLMYGMKTMSEALQKLTGGHLRHILGAMTTNRFTGLLTGTFVTASVQSSTATTVMTVSFVNAGLLTLGQAISVIMGANIGTTVTAWIMSIFGFQIDMNNLIFPLFALAVPLIFSNKSQKKSFGEFIFGFSFMFLGLTTLRENAMHMDLEHNAAIISFITSCKEWGIFSILSFLLIGGIITMCAQSSAAVMAITLILCSSGVLDLYLGIALVMGENIGTTVTSNIAALTANTQARRAALAHFIFNIFGVVWILCIFHPFVDMVSGMINRLFPGVSPEVAITYKLSAFHTAFNICNVLILIWFIGPIEKVVCWVIRPKEDEEEFRLRFISGGMLSTAELSIVQARKEINLFAERTRRMFGMVRDLLHTTNENDFNKLFSRIEKYENISDNMELEIANYLNEVSEGRLSSESKLKIRTMLREVTELESIGDSCYHLARTINHKFRGNEDFTEKQYDHIHQMLQLTDNALQQMVSLEEDEYHLVDPNKSFNIENEINNYRNQLKDQNVLDVNNKEYNYQMGVHYMDIISECEKLGDYVVNVVEARTDIKEKKI
;
A
#
# COMPACT_ATOMS: atom_id res chain seq x y z
N MET A 1 30.03 4.28 -32.03
CA MET A 1 29.40 5.27 -31.13
C MET A 1 30.39 5.63 -30.05
N SER A 2 30.65 6.92 -29.80
CA SER A 2 31.56 7.32 -28.71
C SER A 2 30.88 7.00 -27.38
N ILE A 3 31.59 6.43 -26.40
CA ILE A 3 31.10 6.16 -25.05
C ILE A 3 30.53 7.42 -24.39
N PHE A 4 31.05 8.58 -24.78
CA PHE A 4 30.61 9.88 -24.29
C PHE A 4 29.16 10.26 -24.74
N VAL A 5 28.81 9.91 -26.00
CA VAL A 5 27.44 10.12 -26.50
C VAL A 5 26.45 9.20 -25.79
N PHE A 6 26.83 7.96 -25.55
CA PHE A 6 26.01 7.01 -24.78
C PHE A 6 25.78 7.48 -23.35
N LEU A 7 26.83 7.98 -22.67
CA LEU A 7 26.70 8.54 -21.32
C LEU A 7 25.83 9.80 -21.29
N LYS A 8 25.87 10.65 -22.32
CA LYS A 8 24.97 11.81 -22.44
C LYS A 8 23.50 11.39 -22.55
N LEU A 9 23.20 10.36 -23.33
CA LEU A 9 21.82 9.84 -23.43
C LEU A 9 21.31 9.29 -22.11
N ILE A 10 22.12 8.47 -21.44
CA ILE A 10 21.75 7.95 -20.12
C ILE A 10 21.57 9.08 -19.12
N GLY A 11 22.45 10.08 -19.12
CA GLY A 11 22.35 11.26 -18.25
C GLY A 11 21.09 12.09 -18.53
N SER A 12 20.73 12.30 -19.79
CA SER A 12 19.49 12.99 -20.17
C SER A 12 18.25 12.21 -19.75
N LEU A 13 18.26 10.89 -19.92
CA LEU A 13 17.18 10.01 -19.48
C LEU A 13 17.06 10.02 -17.95
N ALA A 14 18.18 9.95 -17.23
CA ALA A 14 18.19 10.03 -15.77
C ALA A 14 17.62 11.37 -15.27
N LEU A 15 17.96 12.48 -15.95
CA LEU A 15 17.42 13.80 -15.62
C LEU A 15 15.91 13.89 -15.85
N LEU A 16 15.42 13.35 -16.97
CA LEU A 16 14.00 13.21 -17.28
C LEU A 16 13.28 12.41 -16.19
N MET A 17 13.79 11.24 -15.84
CA MET A 17 13.20 10.37 -14.81
C MET A 17 13.22 11.04 -13.43
N TYR A 18 14.30 11.70 -13.07
CA TYR A 18 14.40 12.44 -11.80
C TYR A 18 13.40 13.60 -11.74
N GLY A 19 13.26 14.35 -12.83
CA GLY A 19 12.28 15.44 -12.95
C GLY A 19 10.85 14.93 -12.78
N MET A 20 10.49 13.84 -13.46
CA MET A 20 9.18 13.20 -13.32
C MET A 20 8.92 12.70 -11.89
N LYS A 21 9.91 12.05 -11.26
CA LYS A 21 9.82 11.58 -9.88
C LYS A 21 9.59 12.75 -8.92
N THR A 22 10.40 13.79 -9.01
CA THR A 22 10.30 15.00 -8.15
C THR A 22 8.95 15.67 -8.33
N MET A 23 8.48 15.82 -9.58
CA MET A 23 7.16 16.40 -9.90
C MET A 23 6.02 15.57 -9.29
N SER A 24 6.05 14.24 -9.46
CA SER A 24 5.05 13.32 -8.91
C SER A 24 5.02 13.35 -7.38
N GLU A 25 6.17 13.27 -6.71
CA GLU A 25 6.26 13.36 -5.25
C GLU A 25 5.76 14.70 -4.71
N ALA A 26 6.07 15.80 -5.39
CA ALA A 26 5.59 17.12 -5.02
C ALA A 26 4.07 17.24 -5.14
N LEU A 27 3.47 16.70 -6.21
CA LEU A 27 2.01 16.63 -6.38
C LEU A 27 1.34 15.75 -5.32
N GLN A 28 1.94 14.62 -4.98
CA GLN A 28 1.46 13.77 -3.87
C GLN A 28 1.47 14.51 -2.54
N LYS A 29 2.52 15.30 -2.24
CA LYS A 29 2.59 16.13 -1.02
C LYS A 29 1.54 17.24 -1.01
N LEU A 30 1.27 17.86 -2.17
CA LEU A 30 0.25 18.92 -2.31
C LEU A 30 -1.17 18.37 -2.12
N THR A 31 -1.42 17.17 -2.57
CA THR A 31 -2.76 16.55 -2.61
C THR A 31 -2.99 15.50 -1.51
N GLY A 32 -1.97 15.08 -0.77
CA GLY A 32 -1.92 13.87 0.07
C GLY A 32 -3.11 13.64 1.00
N GLY A 33 -3.55 14.64 1.78
CA GLY A 33 -4.72 14.50 2.66
C GLY A 33 -6.04 14.42 1.88
N HIS A 34 -6.17 15.12 0.76
CA HIS A 34 -7.37 15.11 -0.08
C HIS A 34 -7.47 13.86 -0.96
N LEU A 35 -6.35 13.31 -1.43
CA LEU A 35 -6.34 12.07 -2.25
C LEU A 35 -6.97 10.88 -1.51
N ARG A 36 -6.70 10.74 -0.21
CA ARG A 36 -7.30 9.69 0.63
C ARG A 36 -8.81 9.86 0.72
N HIS A 37 -9.27 11.09 0.99
CA HIS A 37 -10.70 11.39 1.06
C HIS A 37 -11.40 11.14 -0.29
N ILE A 38 -10.75 11.52 -1.39
CA ILE A 38 -11.24 11.30 -2.75
C ILE A 38 -11.33 9.79 -3.05
N LEU A 39 -10.27 9.01 -2.79
CA LEU A 39 -10.27 7.57 -3.03
C LEU A 39 -11.30 6.83 -2.17
N GLY A 40 -11.41 7.14 -0.88
CA GLY A 40 -12.36 6.48 0.03
C GLY A 40 -13.82 6.91 -0.19
N ALA A 41 -14.08 8.21 -0.38
CA ALA A 41 -15.44 8.75 -0.49
C ALA A 41 -16.06 8.64 -1.89
N MET A 42 -15.23 8.62 -2.96
CA MET A 42 -15.70 8.68 -4.35
C MET A 42 -15.71 7.33 -5.07
N THR A 43 -15.35 6.22 -4.41
CA THR A 43 -15.32 4.89 -5.03
C THR A 43 -16.58 4.06 -4.76
N THR A 44 -17.74 4.70 -4.63
CA THR A 44 -19.01 4.04 -4.29
C THR A 44 -19.53 3.08 -5.37
N ASN A 45 -19.14 3.30 -6.62
CA ASN A 45 -19.50 2.43 -7.74
C ASN A 45 -18.37 2.40 -8.80
N ARG A 46 -18.50 1.48 -9.79
CA ARG A 46 -17.49 1.28 -10.84
C ARG A 46 -17.17 2.55 -11.67
N PHE A 47 -18.15 3.41 -11.91
CA PHE A 47 -17.94 4.63 -12.71
C PHE A 47 -17.24 5.71 -11.89
N THR A 48 -17.64 5.90 -10.64
CA THR A 48 -16.95 6.84 -9.73
C THR A 48 -15.53 6.36 -9.44
N GLY A 49 -15.31 5.05 -9.23
CA GLY A 49 -13.98 4.47 -9.10
C GLY A 49 -13.09 4.73 -10.33
N LEU A 50 -13.65 4.53 -11.53
CA LEU A 50 -12.98 4.84 -12.80
C LEU A 50 -12.55 6.31 -12.89
N LEU A 51 -13.49 7.24 -12.64
CA LEU A 51 -13.21 8.68 -12.68
C LEU A 51 -12.18 9.08 -11.63
N THR A 52 -12.28 8.52 -10.43
CA THR A 52 -11.32 8.75 -9.34
C THR A 52 -9.93 8.28 -9.74
N GLY A 53 -9.78 7.06 -10.27
CA GLY A 53 -8.51 6.55 -10.76
C GLY A 53 -7.90 7.39 -11.87
N THR A 54 -8.74 7.83 -12.83
CA THR A 54 -8.32 8.73 -13.91
C THR A 54 -7.81 10.06 -13.38
N PHE A 55 -8.58 10.70 -12.50
CA PHE A 55 -8.23 12.00 -11.94
C PHE A 55 -6.98 11.92 -11.05
N VAL A 56 -6.90 10.94 -10.18
CA VAL A 56 -5.73 10.75 -9.28
C VAL A 56 -4.47 10.52 -10.11
N THR A 57 -4.51 9.64 -11.10
CA THR A 57 -3.34 9.34 -11.93
C THR A 57 -2.94 10.53 -12.80
N ALA A 58 -3.90 11.23 -13.42
CA ALA A 58 -3.62 12.44 -14.17
C ALA A 58 -3.00 13.53 -13.28
N SER A 59 -3.45 13.66 -12.03
CA SER A 59 -2.92 14.64 -11.06
C SER A 59 -1.54 14.25 -10.55
N VAL A 60 -1.34 12.98 -10.18
CA VAL A 60 -0.07 12.47 -9.62
C VAL A 60 0.97 12.20 -10.73
N GLN A 61 0.55 12.08 -11.98
CA GLN A 61 1.40 11.72 -13.15
C GLN A 61 2.14 10.38 -12.97
N SER A 62 1.55 9.45 -12.20
CA SER A 62 2.13 8.14 -11.94
C SER A 62 1.04 7.07 -11.74
N SER A 63 0.84 6.22 -12.73
CA SER A 63 -0.07 5.08 -12.63
C SER A 63 0.44 4.01 -11.65
N THR A 64 1.75 3.84 -11.59
CA THR A 64 2.37 2.91 -10.61
C THR A 64 2.04 3.36 -9.19
N ALA A 65 2.22 4.65 -8.87
CA ALA A 65 1.87 5.18 -7.55
C ALA A 65 0.37 5.00 -7.24
N THR A 66 -0.52 5.32 -8.19
CA THR A 66 -1.97 5.14 -8.02
C THR A 66 -2.34 3.66 -7.83
N THR A 67 -1.75 2.76 -8.62
CA THR A 67 -2.02 1.31 -8.50
C THR A 67 -1.52 0.76 -7.18
N VAL A 68 -0.30 1.10 -6.75
CA VAL A 68 0.27 0.68 -5.47
C VAL A 68 -0.57 1.22 -4.31
N MET A 69 -0.98 2.48 -4.37
CA MET A 69 -1.89 3.07 -3.39
C MET A 69 -3.22 2.31 -3.34
N THR A 70 -3.81 1.99 -4.49
CA THR A 70 -5.06 1.21 -4.59
C THR A 70 -4.90 -0.19 -4.01
N VAL A 71 -3.81 -0.89 -4.34
CA VAL A 71 -3.45 -2.20 -3.77
C VAL A 71 -3.29 -2.10 -2.25
N SER A 72 -2.66 -1.04 -1.76
CA SER A 72 -2.50 -0.78 -0.32
C SER A 72 -3.84 -0.50 0.37
N PHE A 73 -4.78 0.21 -0.28
CA PHE A 73 -6.15 0.39 0.25
C PHE A 73 -6.93 -0.93 0.31
N VAL A 74 -6.77 -1.79 -0.69
CA VAL A 74 -7.36 -3.15 -0.65
C VAL A 74 -6.73 -3.97 0.47
N ASN A 75 -5.40 -3.90 0.62
CA ASN A 75 -4.68 -4.57 1.70
C ASN A 75 -5.17 -4.09 3.07
N ALA A 76 -5.41 -2.79 3.23
CA ALA A 76 -5.98 -2.20 4.43
C ALA A 76 -7.51 -2.41 4.56
N GLY A 77 -8.17 -3.14 3.64
CA GLY A 77 -9.62 -3.35 3.67
C GLY A 77 -10.46 -2.07 3.54
N LEU A 78 -9.87 -0.99 2.97
CA LEU A 78 -10.57 0.28 2.72
C LEU A 78 -11.30 0.29 1.38
N LEU A 79 -10.89 -0.56 0.46
CA LEU A 79 -11.53 -0.78 -0.84
C LEU A 79 -11.82 -2.25 -1.04
N THR A 80 -12.99 -2.54 -1.61
CA THR A 80 -13.28 -3.88 -2.13
C THR A 80 -12.47 -4.16 -3.39
N LEU A 81 -12.30 -5.43 -3.74
CA LEU A 81 -11.58 -5.83 -4.95
C LEU A 81 -12.22 -5.22 -6.21
N GLY A 82 -13.55 -5.23 -6.32
CA GLY A 82 -14.26 -4.64 -7.47
C GLY A 82 -14.06 -3.12 -7.58
N GLN A 83 -14.06 -2.40 -6.46
CA GLN A 83 -13.74 -0.96 -6.44
C GLN A 83 -12.30 -0.71 -6.89
N ALA A 84 -11.35 -1.49 -6.39
CA ALA A 84 -9.95 -1.37 -6.77
C ALA A 84 -9.72 -1.62 -8.27
N ILE A 85 -10.36 -2.64 -8.84
CA ILE A 85 -10.30 -2.92 -10.28
C ILE A 85 -10.77 -1.69 -11.08
N SER A 86 -11.87 -1.05 -10.67
CA SER A 86 -12.38 0.14 -11.37
C SER A 86 -11.42 1.34 -11.27
N VAL A 87 -10.80 1.57 -10.12
CA VAL A 87 -9.77 2.62 -9.93
C VAL A 87 -8.55 2.35 -10.80
N ILE A 88 -8.07 1.10 -10.85
CA ILE A 88 -6.93 0.69 -11.68
C ILE A 88 -7.24 0.87 -13.18
N MET A 89 -8.44 0.55 -13.63
CA MET A 89 -8.90 0.84 -15.00
C MET A 89 -8.83 2.34 -15.30
N GLY A 90 -9.27 3.18 -14.36
CA GLY A 90 -9.17 4.63 -14.46
C GLY A 90 -7.73 5.12 -14.50
N ALA A 91 -6.85 4.53 -13.69
CA ALA A 91 -5.43 4.89 -13.67
C ALA A 91 -4.77 4.72 -15.04
N ASN A 92 -5.14 3.69 -15.80
CA ASN A 92 -4.62 3.51 -17.15
C ASN A 92 -5.04 4.63 -18.12
N ILE A 93 -6.27 5.16 -18.01
CA ILE A 93 -6.67 6.36 -18.77
C ILE A 93 -5.87 7.58 -18.32
N GLY A 94 -5.72 7.78 -16.99
CA GLY A 94 -4.99 8.91 -16.43
C GLY A 94 -3.52 8.97 -16.88
N THR A 95 -2.88 7.83 -17.10
CA THR A 95 -1.50 7.74 -17.62
C THR A 95 -1.36 8.39 -18.99
N THR A 96 -2.38 8.36 -19.82
CA THR A 96 -2.32 8.91 -21.17
C THR A 96 -2.13 10.43 -21.21
N VAL A 97 -2.49 11.13 -20.13
CA VAL A 97 -2.28 12.57 -19.97
C VAL A 97 -0.78 12.91 -20.02
N THR A 98 0.07 12.04 -19.48
CA THR A 98 1.54 12.24 -19.52
C THR A 98 2.05 12.27 -20.97
N ALA A 99 1.55 11.37 -21.83
CA ALA A 99 1.92 11.35 -23.24
C ALA A 99 1.54 12.66 -23.96
N TRP A 100 0.35 13.19 -23.69
CA TRP A 100 -0.08 14.48 -24.24
C TRP A 100 0.75 15.66 -23.73
N ILE A 101 1.08 15.69 -22.44
CA ILE A 101 1.95 16.71 -21.86
C ILE A 101 3.31 16.69 -22.58
N MET A 102 3.93 15.52 -22.76
CA MET A 102 5.19 15.38 -23.47
C MET A 102 5.07 15.77 -24.94
N SER A 103 4.01 15.37 -25.63
CA SER A 103 3.83 15.71 -27.06
C SER A 103 3.64 17.20 -27.27
N ILE A 104 2.85 17.87 -26.43
CA ILE A 104 2.56 19.31 -26.59
C ILE A 104 3.77 20.16 -26.14
N PHE A 105 4.22 19.96 -24.90
CA PHE A 105 5.28 20.79 -24.32
C PHE A 105 6.69 20.38 -24.76
N GLY A 106 6.90 19.12 -25.14
CA GLY A 106 8.22 18.63 -25.57
C GLY A 106 8.51 18.74 -27.06
N PHE A 107 7.47 18.83 -27.90
CA PHE A 107 7.63 18.80 -29.36
C PHE A 107 6.97 20.00 -30.08
N GLN A 108 5.87 20.54 -29.57
CA GLN A 108 5.18 21.67 -30.21
C GLN A 108 5.64 23.01 -29.62
N ILE A 109 5.88 23.09 -28.31
CA ILE A 109 6.27 24.32 -27.61
C ILE A 109 7.78 24.28 -27.37
N ASP A 110 8.49 25.38 -27.72
CA ASP A 110 9.91 25.52 -27.39
C ASP A 110 10.08 25.80 -25.88
N MET A 111 10.30 24.73 -25.13
CA MET A 111 10.51 24.80 -23.68
C MET A 111 11.86 25.38 -23.28
N ASN A 112 12.85 25.46 -24.17
CA ASN A 112 14.19 26.00 -23.85
C ASN A 112 14.13 27.40 -23.25
N ASN A 113 13.21 28.22 -23.76
CA ASN A 113 13.01 29.58 -23.28
C ASN A 113 12.27 29.68 -21.95
N LEU A 114 11.54 28.63 -21.53
CA LEU A 114 10.72 28.62 -20.32
C LEU A 114 11.39 27.92 -19.14
N ILE A 115 12.27 26.93 -19.38
CA ILE A 115 12.88 26.11 -18.34
C ILE A 115 13.63 26.95 -17.30
N PHE A 116 14.51 27.86 -17.74
CA PHE A 116 15.30 28.69 -16.82
C PHE A 116 14.47 29.70 -16.02
N PRO A 117 13.49 30.41 -16.61
CA PRO A 117 12.53 31.23 -15.85
C PRO A 117 11.73 30.40 -14.83
N LEU A 118 11.32 29.16 -15.15
CA LEU A 118 10.63 28.31 -14.22
C LEU A 118 11.53 27.89 -13.04
N PHE A 119 12.81 27.59 -13.26
CA PHE A 119 13.76 27.36 -12.17
C PHE A 119 13.88 28.60 -11.26
N ALA A 120 13.98 29.78 -11.84
CA ALA A 120 14.06 31.04 -11.06
C ALA A 120 12.81 31.25 -10.19
N LEU A 121 11.62 30.88 -10.69
CA LEU A 121 10.36 30.90 -9.93
C LEU A 121 10.31 29.83 -8.83
N ALA A 122 10.83 28.65 -9.10
CA ALA A 122 10.78 27.52 -8.18
C ALA A 122 11.68 27.71 -6.95
N VAL A 123 12.87 28.29 -7.12
CA VAL A 123 13.88 28.42 -6.04
C VAL A 123 13.34 29.16 -4.81
N PRO A 124 12.74 30.37 -4.88
CA PRO A 124 12.19 31.03 -3.70
C PRO A 124 11.07 30.24 -3.00
N LEU A 125 10.30 29.45 -3.76
CA LEU A 125 9.23 28.64 -3.22
C LEU A 125 9.76 27.41 -2.45
N ILE A 126 10.83 26.79 -2.93
CA ILE A 126 11.48 25.63 -2.28
C ILE A 126 12.03 26.04 -0.91
N PHE A 127 12.59 27.23 -0.78
CA PHE A 127 13.12 27.74 0.48
C PHE A 127 12.07 28.35 1.41
N SER A 128 10.78 28.31 1.04
CA SER A 128 9.69 28.79 1.89
C SER A 128 9.47 27.87 3.10
N ASN A 129 9.19 28.48 4.27
CA ASN A 129 8.83 27.76 5.49
C ASN A 129 7.43 27.12 5.44
N LYS A 130 6.57 27.53 4.49
CA LYS A 130 5.23 26.97 4.31
C LYS A 130 5.29 25.71 3.46
N SER A 131 4.89 24.57 4.03
CA SER A 131 4.93 23.24 3.38
C SER A 131 4.28 23.25 1.99
N GLN A 132 3.10 23.82 1.82
CA GLN A 132 2.42 23.90 0.52
C GLN A 132 3.21 24.69 -0.53
N LYS A 133 3.79 25.86 -0.14
CA LYS A 133 4.61 26.66 -1.07
C LYS A 133 5.88 25.91 -1.48
N LYS A 134 6.51 25.22 -0.52
CA LYS A 134 7.69 24.39 -0.76
C LYS A 134 7.37 23.26 -1.74
N SER A 135 6.30 22.51 -1.51
CA SER A 135 5.88 21.43 -2.41
C SER A 135 5.49 21.97 -3.80
N PHE A 136 4.88 23.15 -3.91
CA PHE A 136 4.61 23.77 -5.19
C PHE A 136 5.90 24.20 -5.92
N GLY A 137 6.90 24.68 -5.19
CA GLY A 137 8.24 24.95 -5.73
C GLY A 137 8.93 23.67 -6.22
N GLU A 138 8.86 22.58 -5.44
CA GLU A 138 9.37 21.26 -5.82
C GLU A 138 8.66 20.72 -7.09
N PHE A 139 7.37 20.97 -7.25
CA PHE A 139 6.62 20.62 -8.47
C PHE A 139 7.14 21.38 -9.71
N ILE A 140 7.27 22.71 -9.63
CA ILE A 140 7.79 23.50 -10.75
C ILE A 140 9.23 23.08 -11.09
N PHE A 141 10.03 22.79 -10.09
CA PHE A 141 11.42 22.37 -10.25
C PHE A 141 11.52 21.01 -10.95
N GLY A 142 10.70 20.03 -10.50
CA GLY A 142 10.59 18.73 -11.15
C GLY A 142 10.09 18.81 -12.58
N PHE A 143 9.07 19.64 -12.85
CA PHE A 143 8.57 19.93 -14.18
C PHE A 143 9.66 20.49 -15.10
N SER A 144 10.44 21.46 -14.59
CA SER A 144 11.55 22.04 -15.35
C SER A 144 12.65 21.02 -15.65
N PHE A 145 13.02 20.16 -14.70
CA PHE A 145 13.98 19.07 -14.94
C PHE A 145 13.47 18.03 -15.92
N MET A 146 12.18 17.71 -15.87
CA MET A 146 11.57 16.78 -16.82
C MET A 146 11.73 17.29 -18.25
N PHE A 147 11.42 18.55 -18.51
CA PHE A 147 11.54 19.10 -19.86
C PHE A 147 12.98 19.37 -20.26
N LEU A 148 13.85 19.76 -19.33
CA LEU A 148 15.29 19.86 -19.60
C LEU A 148 15.86 18.47 -20.01
N GLY A 149 15.47 17.42 -19.28
CA GLY A 149 15.85 16.06 -19.62
C GLY A 149 15.31 15.61 -20.98
N LEU A 150 14.04 15.91 -21.28
CA LEU A 150 13.41 15.59 -22.57
C LEU A 150 14.10 16.31 -23.75
N THR A 151 14.36 17.60 -23.60
CA THR A 151 15.01 18.42 -24.62
C THR A 151 16.44 17.93 -24.88
N THR A 152 17.24 17.75 -23.81
CA THR A 152 18.61 17.24 -23.95
C THR A 152 18.65 15.80 -24.47
N LEU A 153 17.67 14.95 -24.13
CA LEU A 153 17.56 13.60 -24.68
C LEU A 153 17.27 13.65 -26.19
N ARG A 154 16.35 14.52 -26.62
CA ARG A 154 16.03 14.74 -28.03
C ARG A 154 17.23 15.26 -28.81
N GLU A 155 17.91 16.29 -28.31
CA GLU A 155 19.13 16.83 -28.95
C GLU A 155 20.24 15.79 -29.08
N ASN A 156 20.51 15.04 -28.01
CA ASN A 156 21.52 13.99 -28.04
C ASN A 156 21.13 12.84 -28.99
N ALA A 157 19.86 12.50 -29.12
CA ALA A 157 19.37 11.50 -30.08
C ALA A 157 19.56 11.97 -31.54
N MET A 158 19.27 13.24 -31.83
CA MET A 158 19.51 13.83 -33.16
C MET A 158 21.00 13.83 -33.53
N HIS A 159 21.90 14.13 -32.57
CA HIS A 159 23.36 14.07 -32.79
C HIS A 159 23.90 12.68 -33.05
N MET A 160 23.12 11.62 -32.77
CA MET A 160 23.54 10.25 -33.11
C MET A 160 23.36 9.88 -34.58
N ASP A 161 22.63 10.72 -35.32
CA ASP A 161 22.36 10.49 -36.75
C ASP A 161 21.85 9.07 -37.02
N LEU A 162 20.90 8.62 -36.18
CA LEU A 162 20.38 7.24 -36.23
C LEU A 162 19.65 6.96 -37.54
N GLU A 163 19.07 8.00 -38.14
CA GLU A 163 18.38 7.95 -39.44
C GLU A 163 19.27 7.51 -40.61
N HIS A 164 20.57 7.81 -40.54
CA HIS A 164 21.53 7.50 -41.59
C HIS A 164 22.45 6.33 -41.22
N ASN A 165 22.25 5.72 -40.05
CA ASN A 165 23.04 4.57 -39.61
C ASN A 165 22.61 3.29 -40.36
N ALA A 166 23.46 2.80 -41.26
CA ALA A 166 23.17 1.64 -42.10
C ALA A 166 22.76 0.38 -41.31
N ALA A 167 23.36 0.16 -40.13
CA ALA A 167 22.99 -1.00 -39.28
C ALA A 167 21.60 -0.88 -38.70
N ILE A 168 21.21 0.31 -38.26
CA ILE A 168 19.86 0.58 -37.69
C ILE A 168 18.82 0.51 -38.79
N ILE A 169 19.07 1.14 -39.93
CA ILE A 169 18.18 1.08 -41.11
C ILE A 169 17.99 -0.37 -41.58
N SER A 170 19.06 -1.13 -41.69
CA SER A 170 19.01 -2.54 -42.06
C SER A 170 18.21 -3.37 -41.07
N PHE A 171 18.41 -3.15 -39.77
CA PHE A 171 17.66 -3.82 -38.71
C PHE A 171 16.15 -3.50 -38.77
N ILE A 172 15.79 -2.22 -38.87
CA ILE A 172 14.38 -1.80 -38.94
C ILE A 172 13.72 -2.29 -40.22
N THR A 173 14.44 -2.26 -41.35
CA THR A 173 13.93 -2.77 -42.62
C THR A 173 13.70 -4.27 -42.56
N SER A 174 14.64 -5.03 -42.00
CA SER A 174 14.46 -6.47 -41.76
C SER A 174 13.27 -6.75 -40.83
N CYS A 175 13.10 -5.94 -39.79
CA CYS A 175 11.94 -6.07 -38.91
C CYS A 175 10.61 -5.85 -39.66
N LYS A 176 10.54 -4.90 -40.62
CA LYS A 176 9.30 -4.67 -41.41
C LYS A 176 8.89 -5.88 -42.24
N GLU A 177 9.82 -6.67 -42.68
CA GLU A 177 9.54 -7.89 -43.45
C GLU A 177 8.90 -9.01 -42.59
N TRP A 178 9.03 -8.95 -41.28
CA TRP A 178 8.46 -9.96 -40.37
C TRP A 178 6.96 -9.79 -40.09
N GLY A 179 6.33 -8.75 -40.61
CA GLY A 179 4.88 -8.52 -40.45
C GLY A 179 4.44 -8.46 -39.00
N ILE A 180 3.50 -9.32 -38.60
CA ILE A 180 2.97 -9.34 -37.23
C ILE A 180 4.05 -9.65 -36.18
N PHE A 181 5.07 -10.42 -36.51
CA PHE A 181 6.17 -10.74 -35.60
C PHE A 181 7.00 -9.51 -35.23
N SER A 182 7.10 -8.49 -36.11
CA SER A 182 7.72 -7.20 -35.75
C SER A 182 6.95 -6.50 -34.65
N ILE A 183 5.61 -6.42 -34.80
CA ILE A 183 4.72 -5.81 -33.81
C ILE A 183 4.88 -6.53 -32.47
N LEU A 184 4.86 -7.86 -32.46
CA LEU A 184 5.04 -8.65 -31.24
C LEU A 184 6.43 -8.46 -30.61
N SER A 185 7.48 -8.35 -31.43
CA SER A 185 8.87 -8.14 -30.95
C SER A 185 9.00 -6.76 -30.29
N PHE A 186 8.48 -5.69 -30.92
CA PHE A 186 8.52 -4.34 -30.35
C PHE A 186 7.62 -4.20 -29.14
N LEU A 187 6.48 -4.86 -29.12
CA LEU A 187 5.63 -4.97 -27.92
C LEU A 187 6.39 -5.62 -26.76
N LEU A 188 7.08 -6.73 -27.00
CA LEU A 188 7.88 -7.40 -25.98
C LEU A 188 9.03 -6.50 -25.50
N ILE A 189 9.74 -5.83 -26.42
CA ILE A 189 10.82 -4.89 -26.11
C ILE A 189 10.29 -3.75 -25.22
N GLY A 190 9.16 -3.13 -25.60
CA GLY A 190 8.51 -2.08 -24.80
C GLY A 190 8.17 -2.54 -23.39
N GLY A 191 7.62 -3.77 -23.28
CA GLY A 191 7.32 -4.39 -21.98
C GLY A 191 8.55 -4.60 -21.11
N ILE A 192 9.61 -5.18 -21.68
CA ILE A 192 10.89 -5.44 -20.97
C ILE A 192 11.54 -4.13 -20.52
N ILE A 193 11.64 -3.14 -21.42
CA ILE A 193 12.26 -1.84 -21.08
C ILE A 193 11.46 -1.17 -19.96
N THR A 194 10.13 -1.19 -20.01
CA THR A 194 9.27 -0.60 -18.99
C THR A 194 9.41 -1.32 -17.64
N MET A 195 9.49 -2.65 -17.66
CA MET A 195 9.74 -3.44 -16.45
C MET A 195 11.11 -3.12 -15.83
N CYS A 196 12.15 -2.97 -16.63
CA CYS A 196 13.50 -2.65 -16.17
C CYS A 196 13.61 -1.20 -15.68
N ALA A 197 13.05 -0.24 -16.44
CA ALA A 197 13.08 1.18 -16.11
C ALA A 197 12.11 1.54 -14.99
N GLN A 198 11.11 0.70 -14.71
CA GLN A 198 10.01 0.95 -13.76
C GLN A 198 9.27 2.28 -14.02
N SER A 199 9.29 2.75 -15.26
CA SER A 199 8.73 4.03 -15.69
C SER A 199 8.19 3.94 -17.10
N SER A 200 6.87 3.87 -17.23
CA SER A 200 6.18 3.94 -18.53
C SER A 200 6.40 5.29 -19.20
N ALA A 201 6.37 6.38 -18.45
CA ALA A 201 6.59 7.71 -19.01
C ALA A 201 7.99 7.88 -19.64
N ALA A 202 9.03 7.23 -19.08
CA ALA A 202 10.37 7.24 -19.68
C ALA A 202 10.40 6.50 -21.03
N VAL A 203 9.73 5.34 -21.10
CA VAL A 203 9.62 4.57 -22.35
C VAL A 203 8.80 5.31 -23.39
N MET A 204 7.69 5.94 -22.98
CA MET A 204 6.89 6.82 -23.82
C MET A 204 7.75 7.95 -24.41
N ALA A 205 8.55 8.65 -23.58
CA ALA A 205 9.44 9.72 -24.05
C ALA A 205 10.43 9.24 -25.10
N ILE A 206 11.06 8.09 -24.87
CA ILE A 206 11.99 7.45 -25.85
C ILE A 206 11.23 7.12 -27.13
N THR A 207 10.04 6.53 -27.04
CA THR A 207 9.23 6.17 -28.20
C THR A 207 8.82 7.41 -29.02
N LEU A 208 8.39 8.50 -28.33
CA LEU A 208 8.08 9.77 -28.99
C LEU A 208 9.28 10.33 -29.75
N ILE A 209 10.47 10.30 -29.16
CA ILE A 209 11.72 10.78 -29.79
C ILE A 209 12.08 9.92 -30.98
N LEU A 210 12.10 8.58 -30.86
CA LEU A 210 12.46 7.68 -31.95
C LEU A 210 11.50 7.78 -33.14
N CYS A 211 10.22 7.99 -32.87
CA CYS A 211 9.23 8.17 -33.94
C CYS A 211 9.29 9.58 -34.56
N SER A 212 9.50 10.62 -33.77
CA SER A 212 9.61 12.01 -34.29
C SER A 212 10.88 12.25 -35.08
N SER A 213 11.97 11.51 -34.80
CA SER A 213 13.22 11.53 -35.57
C SER A 213 13.20 10.61 -36.78
N GLY A 214 12.09 9.95 -37.11
CA GLY A 214 12.00 9.05 -38.26
C GLY A 214 12.69 7.69 -38.12
N VAL A 215 13.33 7.41 -36.98
CA VAL A 215 14.00 6.13 -36.71
C VAL A 215 12.99 4.99 -36.64
N LEU A 216 11.85 5.20 -35.97
CA LEU A 216 10.76 4.23 -35.90
C LEU A 216 9.54 4.74 -36.65
N ASP A 217 8.86 3.85 -37.36
CA ASP A 217 7.56 4.15 -37.92
C ASP A 217 6.43 4.12 -36.84
N LEU A 218 5.28 4.66 -37.19
CA LEU A 218 4.14 4.78 -36.28
C LEU A 218 3.70 3.42 -35.70
N TYR A 219 3.68 2.36 -36.52
CA TYR A 219 3.18 1.05 -36.11
C TYR A 219 4.11 0.38 -35.09
N LEU A 220 5.41 0.49 -35.27
CA LEU A 220 6.41 -0.04 -34.32
C LEU A 220 6.43 0.80 -33.03
N GLY A 221 6.28 2.13 -33.13
CA GLY A 221 6.12 2.99 -31.96
C GLY A 221 4.89 2.66 -31.13
N ILE A 222 3.77 2.39 -31.80
CA ILE A 222 2.53 1.94 -31.15
C ILE A 222 2.72 0.57 -30.49
N ALA A 223 3.46 -0.34 -31.10
CA ALA A 223 3.77 -1.64 -30.50
C ALA A 223 4.57 -1.49 -29.20
N LEU A 224 5.55 -0.57 -29.16
CA LEU A 224 6.28 -0.23 -27.92
C LEU A 224 5.32 0.30 -26.84
N VAL A 225 4.39 1.20 -27.18
CA VAL A 225 3.39 1.78 -26.24
C VAL A 225 2.45 0.70 -25.69
N MET A 226 2.03 -0.26 -26.51
CA MET A 226 1.25 -1.41 -26.02
C MET A 226 2.06 -2.28 -25.06
N GLY A 227 3.33 -2.51 -25.37
CA GLY A 227 4.26 -3.24 -24.48
C GLY A 227 4.48 -2.52 -23.15
N GLU A 228 4.62 -1.20 -23.18
CA GLU A 228 4.73 -0.34 -21.99
C GLU A 228 3.59 -0.56 -21.00
N ASN A 229 2.35 -0.63 -21.49
CA ASN A 229 1.19 -0.88 -20.65
C ASN A 229 1.28 -2.25 -19.92
N ILE A 230 1.74 -3.30 -20.60
CA ILE A 230 1.97 -4.60 -19.96
C ILE A 230 3.12 -4.53 -18.95
N GLY A 231 4.25 -3.92 -19.33
CA GLY A 231 5.43 -3.80 -18.48
C GLY A 231 5.14 -3.13 -17.14
N THR A 232 4.31 -2.10 -17.14
CA THR A 232 3.87 -1.40 -15.92
C THR A 232 3.12 -2.33 -14.96
N THR A 233 2.35 -3.30 -15.48
CA THR A 233 1.59 -4.22 -14.61
C THR A 233 2.48 -5.24 -13.91
N VAL A 234 3.61 -5.61 -14.53
CA VAL A 234 4.56 -6.54 -13.92
C VAL A 234 5.17 -5.94 -12.65
N THR A 235 5.54 -4.65 -12.67
CA THR A 235 6.06 -3.95 -11.48
C THR A 235 5.05 -3.93 -10.34
N SER A 236 3.78 -3.68 -10.64
CA SER A 236 2.68 -3.71 -9.65
C SER A 236 2.47 -5.11 -9.06
N ASN A 237 2.60 -6.18 -9.87
CA ASN A 237 2.48 -7.55 -9.40
C ASN A 237 3.67 -7.96 -8.51
N ILE A 238 4.90 -7.54 -8.85
CA ILE A 238 6.08 -7.76 -7.99
C ILE A 238 5.88 -7.08 -6.64
N ALA A 239 5.42 -5.84 -6.63
CA ALA A 239 5.12 -5.10 -5.41
C ALA A 239 4.06 -5.79 -4.52
N ALA A 240 3.08 -6.45 -5.15
CA ALA A 240 2.00 -7.12 -4.43
C ALA A 240 2.37 -8.52 -3.91
N LEU A 241 3.56 -9.08 -4.21
CA LEU A 241 3.94 -10.44 -3.80
C LEU A 241 3.93 -10.64 -2.28
N THR A 242 4.30 -9.61 -1.53
CA THR A 242 4.34 -9.62 -0.05
C THR A 242 3.02 -9.18 0.58
N ALA A 243 2.07 -8.68 -0.20
CA ALA A 243 0.78 -8.20 0.27
C ALA A 243 -0.23 -9.34 0.52
N ASN A 244 -1.37 -9.01 1.15
CA ASN A 244 -2.45 -9.98 1.39
C ASN A 244 -3.08 -10.51 0.08
N THR A 245 -3.91 -11.55 0.21
CA THR A 245 -4.57 -12.21 -0.92
C THR A 245 -5.38 -11.24 -1.79
N GLN A 246 -6.09 -10.27 -1.19
CA GLN A 246 -6.92 -9.33 -1.94
C GLN A 246 -6.08 -8.33 -2.74
N ALA A 247 -5.00 -7.83 -2.16
CA ALA A 247 -4.05 -6.94 -2.82
C ALA A 247 -3.37 -7.62 -4.03
N ARG A 248 -2.98 -8.89 -3.87
CA ARG A 248 -2.42 -9.70 -4.97
C ARG A 248 -3.44 -9.92 -6.10
N ARG A 249 -4.72 -10.13 -5.76
CA ARG A 249 -5.82 -10.24 -6.74
C ARG A 249 -6.01 -8.94 -7.52
N ALA A 250 -5.95 -7.78 -6.87
CA ALA A 250 -6.04 -6.47 -7.52
C ALA A 250 -4.89 -6.24 -8.52
N ALA A 251 -3.65 -6.59 -8.15
CA ALA A 251 -2.49 -6.50 -9.03
C ALA A 251 -2.61 -7.46 -10.24
N LEU A 252 -3.09 -8.69 -10.03
CA LEU A 252 -3.34 -9.64 -11.12
C LEU A 252 -4.46 -9.15 -12.05
N ALA A 253 -5.51 -8.54 -11.52
CA ALA A 253 -6.57 -7.95 -12.34
C ALA A 253 -6.03 -6.86 -13.26
N HIS A 254 -5.10 -6.03 -12.81
CA HIS A 254 -4.41 -5.03 -13.62
C HIS A 254 -3.66 -5.68 -14.79
N PHE A 255 -2.95 -6.78 -14.53
CA PHE A 255 -2.25 -7.53 -15.59
C PHE A 255 -3.24 -8.10 -16.63
N ILE A 256 -4.30 -8.78 -16.17
CA ILE A 256 -5.33 -9.36 -17.05
C ILE A 256 -5.99 -8.29 -17.92
N PHE A 257 -6.31 -7.12 -17.34
CA PHE A 257 -6.88 -5.98 -18.04
C PHE A 257 -6.01 -5.52 -19.21
N ASN A 258 -4.70 -5.38 -19.00
CA ASN A 258 -3.77 -4.92 -20.04
C ASN A 258 -3.49 -6.00 -21.08
N ILE A 259 -3.36 -7.27 -20.70
CA ILE A 259 -3.22 -8.39 -21.65
C ILE A 259 -4.44 -8.49 -22.56
N PHE A 260 -5.66 -8.43 -21.98
CA PHE A 260 -6.88 -8.43 -22.77
C PHE A 260 -6.91 -7.27 -23.77
N GLY A 261 -6.53 -6.06 -23.31
CA GLY A 261 -6.44 -4.87 -24.15
C GLY A 261 -5.53 -5.09 -25.37
N VAL A 262 -4.34 -5.63 -25.13
CA VAL A 262 -3.38 -5.91 -26.21
C VAL A 262 -3.91 -6.99 -27.16
N VAL A 263 -4.50 -8.06 -26.64
CA VAL A 263 -4.99 -9.16 -27.48
C VAL A 263 -6.08 -8.70 -28.47
N TRP A 264 -7.10 -7.98 -27.99
CA TRP A 264 -8.18 -7.54 -28.90
C TRP A 264 -7.71 -6.50 -29.91
N ILE A 265 -6.79 -5.56 -29.50
CA ILE A 265 -6.29 -4.56 -30.43
C ILE A 265 -5.40 -5.18 -31.51
N LEU A 266 -4.60 -6.22 -31.17
CA LEU A 266 -3.81 -6.94 -32.17
C LEU A 266 -4.69 -7.54 -33.28
N CYS A 267 -5.92 -7.94 -32.98
CA CYS A 267 -6.85 -8.46 -34.00
C CYS A 267 -7.30 -7.40 -35.01
N ILE A 268 -7.31 -6.11 -34.64
CA ILE A 268 -7.73 -4.99 -35.50
C ILE A 268 -6.65 -3.90 -35.58
N PHE A 269 -5.39 -4.27 -35.44
CA PHE A 269 -4.26 -3.35 -35.24
C PHE A 269 -4.20 -2.25 -36.30
N HIS A 270 -4.04 -2.63 -37.58
CA HIS A 270 -3.92 -1.67 -38.68
C HIS A 270 -5.15 -0.78 -38.83
N PRO A 271 -6.40 -1.31 -38.93
CA PRO A 271 -7.59 -0.48 -39.02
C PRO A 271 -7.75 0.50 -37.89
N PHE A 272 -7.43 0.11 -36.65
CA PHE A 272 -7.53 0.98 -35.49
C PHE A 272 -6.49 2.11 -35.50
N VAL A 273 -5.24 1.79 -35.83
CA VAL A 273 -4.16 2.78 -35.96
C VAL A 273 -4.48 3.79 -37.07
N ASP A 274 -4.94 3.32 -38.22
CA ASP A 274 -5.29 4.18 -39.36
C ASP A 274 -6.48 5.10 -39.03
N MET A 275 -7.48 4.59 -38.33
CA MET A 275 -8.62 5.38 -37.85
C MET A 275 -8.16 6.52 -36.92
N VAL A 276 -7.33 6.22 -35.91
CA VAL A 276 -6.80 7.22 -34.96
C VAL A 276 -5.88 8.23 -35.69
N SER A 277 -5.02 7.74 -36.56
CA SER A 277 -4.14 8.58 -37.39
C SER A 277 -4.93 9.52 -38.29
N GLY A 278 -5.98 9.03 -38.94
CA GLY A 278 -6.89 9.84 -39.76
C GLY A 278 -7.64 10.90 -38.96
N MET A 279 -8.04 10.57 -37.72
CA MET A 279 -8.68 11.52 -36.82
C MET A 279 -7.71 12.66 -36.46
N ILE A 280 -6.48 12.37 -36.09
CA ILE A 280 -5.48 13.38 -35.75
C ILE A 280 -5.14 14.28 -36.93
N ASN A 281 -4.99 13.72 -38.14
CA ASN A 281 -4.76 14.50 -39.35
C ASN A 281 -5.90 15.49 -39.67
N ARG A 282 -7.15 15.14 -39.31
CA ARG A 282 -8.32 16.03 -39.48
C ARG A 282 -8.40 17.10 -38.38
N LEU A 283 -8.08 16.76 -37.14
CA LEU A 283 -8.16 17.68 -36.00
C LEU A 283 -7.01 18.70 -35.99
N PHE A 284 -5.84 18.31 -36.50
CA PHE A 284 -4.62 19.14 -36.48
C PHE A 284 -3.98 19.26 -37.87
N PRO A 285 -4.66 19.87 -38.87
CA PRO A 285 -4.23 19.87 -40.28
C PRO A 285 -3.05 20.79 -40.55
N GLY A 286 -2.38 21.40 -39.69
CA GLY A 286 -1.26 22.31 -39.94
C GLY A 286 0.00 22.00 -39.15
N VAL A 287 0.01 20.86 -38.47
CA VAL A 287 1.12 20.48 -37.61
C VAL A 287 2.24 19.79 -38.42
N SER A 288 3.50 20.06 -38.09
CA SER A 288 4.63 19.42 -38.77
C SER A 288 4.56 17.89 -38.62
N PRO A 289 5.08 17.11 -39.60
CA PRO A 289 5.06 15.64 -39.55
C PRO A 289 5.67 15.07 -38.26
N GLU A 290 6.73 15.66 -37.74
CA GLU A 290 7.41 15.29 -36.50
C GLU A 290 6.50 15.43 -35.27
N VAL A 291 5.73 16.51 -35.18
CA VAL A 291 4.76 16.71 -34.09
C VAL A 291 3.51 15.86 -34.32
N ALA A 292 3.07 15.71 -35.56
CA ALA A 292 1.88 14.91 -35.90
C ALA A 292 2.04 13.45 -35.47
N ILE A 293 3.24 12.86 -35.60
CA ILE A 293 3.48 11.47 -35.18
C ILE A 293 3.40 11.31 -33.67
N THR A 294 3.86 12.30 -32.87
CA THR A 294 3.75 12.28 -31.41
C THR A 294 2.29 12.41 -30.96
N TYR A 295 1.50 13.20 -31.66
CA TYR A 295 0.05 13.30 -31.40
C TYR A 295 -0.68 12.01 -31.73
N LYS A 296 -0.31 11.32 -32.82
CA LYS A 296 -0.89 10.01 -33.19
C LYS A 296 -0.59 8.95 -32.15
N LEU A 297 0.66 8.92 -31.62
CA LEU A 297 1.04 8.01 -30.53
C LEU A 297 0.24 8.30 -29.25
N SER A 298 0.16 9.56 -28.82
CA SER A 298 -0.61 9.96 -27.64
C SER A 298 -2.10 9.69 -27.79
N ALA A 299 -2.67 9.95 -28.97
CA ALA A 299 -4.07 9.69 -29.29
C ALA A 299 -4.37 8.18 -29.34
N PHE A 300 -3.46 7.37 -29.92
CA PHE A 300 -3.61 5.92 -29.88
C PHE A 300 -3.61 5.43 -28.43
N HIS A 301 -2.66 5.86 -27.63
CA HIS A 301 -2.56 5.47 -26.21
C HIS A 301 -3.86 5.80 -25.46
N THR A 302 -4.43 6.99 -25.69
CA THR A 302 -5.69 7.41 -25.09
C THR A 302 -6.88 6.58 -25.61
N ALA A 303 -7.03 6.46 -26.94
CA ALA A 303 -8.12 5.73 -27.55
C ALA A 303 -8.12 4.25 -27.16
N PHE A 304 -6.94 3.62 -27.17
CA PHE A 304 -6.73 2.24 -26.73
C PHE A 304 -7.22 2.03 -25.28
N ASN A 305 -6.74 2.85 -24.33
CA ASN A 305 -7.12 2.71 -22.92
C ASN A 305 -8.61 3.01 -22.69
N ILE A 306 -9.19 4.03 -23.33
CA ILE A 306 -10.62 4.33 -23.24
C ILE A 306 -11.45 3.17 -23.79
N CYS A 307 -11.14 2.67 -24.98
CA CYS A 307 -11.89 1.54 -25.58
C CYS A 307 -11.78 0.29 -24.71
N ASN A 308 -10.57 -0.02 -24.19
CA ASN A 308 -10.37 -1.17 -23.32
C ASN A 308 -11.21 -1.05 -22.03
N VAL A 309 -11.26 0.13 -21.43
CA VAL A 309 -12.09 0.40 -20.26
C VAL A 309 -13.57 0.28 -20.58
N LEU A 310 -14.05 0.88 -21.69
CA LEU A 310 -15.45 0.81 -22.08
C LEU A 310 -15.93 -0.64 -22.31
N ILE A 311 -15.05 -1.51 -22.79
CA ILE A 311 -15.32 -2.94 -22.92
C ILE A 311 -15.33 -3.61 -21.54
N LEU A 312 -14.27 -3.45 -20.74
CA LEU A 312 -14.05 -4.26 -19.55
C LEU A 312 -14.74 -3.78 -18.28
N ILE A 313 -15.25 -2.55 -18.23
CA ILE A 313 -15.96 -2.02 -17.05
C ILE A 313 -17.24 -2.83 -16.73
N TRP A 314 -17.80 -3.48 -17.73
CA TRP A 314 -18.96 -4.36 -17.58
C TRP A 314 -18.57 -5.76 -17.08
N PHE A 315 -17.30 -6.12 -17.18
CA PHE A 315 -16.75 -7.44 -16.84
C PHE A 315 -15.94 -7.47 -15.56
N ILE A 316 -16.08 -6.45 -14.68
CA ILE A 316 -15.38 -6.42 -13.37
C ILE A 316 -15.69 -7.69 -12.57
N GLY A 317 -16.95 -8.10 -12.46
CA GLY A 317 -17.34 -9.31 -11.75
C GLY A 317 -16.72 -10.61 -12.32
N PRO A 318 -16.75 -10.86 -13.63
CA PRO A 318 -15.97 -11.94 -14.25
C PRO A 318 -14.47 -11.87 -13.97
N ILE A 319 -13.83 -10.70 -14.07
CA ILE A 319 -12.40 -10.52 -13.75
C ILE A 319 -12.15 -10.89 -12.28
N GLU A 320 -13.00 -10.42 -11.36
CA GLU A 320 -12.91 -10.75 -9.94
C GLU A 320 -13.00 -12.26 -9.69
N LYS A 321 -13.91 -12.97 -10.36
CA LYS A 321 -14.01 -14.43 -10.27
C LYS A 321 -12.74 -15.12 -10.76
N VAL A 322 -12.16 -14.67 -11.87
CA VAL A 322 -10.91 -15.24 -12.43
C VAL A 322 -9.76 -15.06 -11.46
N VAL A 323 -9.53 -13.84 -10.94
CA VAL A 323 -8.43 -13.60 -10.01
C VAL A 323 -8.61 -14.31 -8.68
N CYS A 324 -9.86 -14.48 -8.20
CA CYS A 324 -10.17 -15.27 -7.02
C CYS A 324 -9.95 -16.76 -7.23
N TRP A 325 -10.16 -17.27 -8.44
CA TRP A 325 -9.87 -18.66 -8.79
C TRP A 325 -8.36 -18.93 -8.90
N VAL A 326 -7.59 -17.99 -9.48
CA VAL A 326 -6.13 -18.11 -9.62
C VAL A 326 -5.43 -17.95 -8.27
N ILE A 327 -5.82 -16.95 -7.49
CA ILE A 327 -5.22 -16.67 -6.18
C ILE A 327 -6.22 -17.06 -5.09
N ARG A 328 -6.06 -18.29 -4.59
CA ARG A 328 -6.88 -18.78 -3.47
C ARG A 328 -6.34 -18.23 -2.15
N PRO A 329 -7.21 -17.96 -1.15
CA PRO A 329 -6.74 -17.68 0.20
C PRO A 329 -5.99 -18.93 0.72
N LYS A 330 -4.86 -18.75 1.36
CA LYS A 330 -4.30 -19.80 2.21
C LYS A 330 -5.21 -19.91 3.41
N GLU A 331 -5.58 -21.14 3.82
CA GLU A 331 -6.21 -21.40 5.11
C GLU A 331 -5.31 -20.82 6.20
N ASP A 332 -5.93 -20.23 7.22
CA ASP A 332 -5.26 -19.60 8.36
C ASP A 332 -4.43 -20.65 9.11
N GLU A 333 -3.22 -20.92 8.66
CA GLU A 333 -2.21 -21.45 9.56
C GLU A 333 -1.84 -20.35 10.53
N GLU A 334 -1.73 -20.69 11.81
CA GLU A 334 -1.26 -19.82 12.90
C GLU A 334 0.22 -19.48 12.69
N GLU A 335 0.54 -18.87 11.55
CA GLU A 335 1.86 -18.33 11.24
C GLU A 335 1.88 -16.84 11.56
N PHE A 336 3.01 -16.39 12.13
CA PHE A 336 3.30 -14.97 12.23
C PHE A 336 3.34 -14.38 10.82
N ARG A 337 2.37 -13.54 10.51
CA ARG A 337 2.37 -12.66 9.33
C ARG A 337 1.56 -11.41 9.64
N LEU A 338 2.18 -10.26 9.48
CA LEU A 338 1.45 -9.00 9.41
C LEU A 338 0.50 -9.05 8.21
N ARG A 339 -0.78 -8.71 8.43
CA ARG A 339 -1.81 -8.83 7.38
C ARG A 339 -1.96 -7.56 6.56
N PHE A 340 -1.76 -6.41 7.18
CA PHE A 340 -2.03 -5.09 6.60
C PHE A 340 -0.75 -4.31 6.28
N ILE A 341 0.35 -4.63 6.93
CA ILE A 341 1.68 -4.07 6.70
C ILE A 341 2.42 -4.99 5.71
N SER A 342 2.76 -4.48 4.53
CA SER A 342 3.60 -5.18 3.55
C SER A 342 4.99 -4.56 3.53
N GLY A 343 6.01 -5.35 3.86
CA GLY A 343 7.41 -4.92 3.77
C GLY A 343 7.77 -4.55 2.33
N GLY A 344 8.21 -3.32 2.09
CA GLY A 344 8.82 -2.91 0.83
C GLY A 344 8.21 -1.72 0.10
N MET A 345 7.05 -1.21 0.48
CA MET A 345 6.52 0.04 -0.09
C MET A 345 5.86 0.88 1.00
N LEU A 346 6.60 1.84 1.51
CA LEU A 346 6.02 2.98 2.20
C LEU A 346 5.25 3.80 1.14
N SER A 347 3.95 3.56 1.05
CA SER A 347 3.01 4.43 0.35
C SER A 347 3.01 5.81 1.05
N THR A 348 2.05 6.67 0.86
CA THR A 348 2.02 7.91 1.62
C THR A 348 1.99 7.63 3.14
N ALA A 349 2.67 8.45 3.95
CA ALA A 349 2.76 8.30 5.41
C ALA A 349 1.37 8.15 6.07
N GLU A 350 0.36 8.85 5.56
CA GLU A 350 -1.03 8.76 6.03
C GLU A 350 -1.63 7.36 5.84
N LEU A 351 -1.34 6.72 4.71
CA LEU A 351 -1.81 5.35 4.45
C LEU A 351 -1.08 4.34 5.33
N SER A 352 0.21 4.53 5.53
CA SER A 352 1.03 3.69 6.42
C SER A 352 0.49 3.70 7.86
N ILE A 353 0.04 4.85 8.36
CA ILE A 353 -0.62 4.99 9.67
C ILE A 353 -1.93 4.19 9.73
N VAL A 354 -2.72 4.18 8.65
CA VAL A 354 -3.97 3.38 8.59
C VAL A 354 -3.69 1.89 8.57
N GLN A 355 -2.67 1.47 7.83
CA GLN A 355 -2.26 0.06 7.80
C GLN A 355 -1.79 -0.41 9.19
N ALA A 356 -0.95 0.40 9.85
CA ALA A 356 -0.51 0.13 11.22
C ALA A 356 -1.69 0.05 12.20
N ARG A 357 -2.67 0.97 12.10
CA ARG A 357 -3.87 0.93 12.95
C ARG A 357 -4.64 -0.39 12.81
N LYS A 358 -4.83 -0.88 11.59
CA LYS A 358 -5.52 -2.15 11.37
C LYS A 358 -4.73 -3.36 11.88
N GLU A 359 -3.41 -3.30 11.80
CA GLU A 359 -2.56 -4.34 12.38
C GLU A 359 -2.63 -4.36 13.90
N ILE A 360 -2.67 -3.17 14.54
CA ILE A 360 -2.83 -3.03 15.99
C ILE A 360 -4.20 -3.58 16.45
N ASN A 361 -5.28 -3.28 15.71
CA ASN A 361 -6.60 -3.84 16.00
C ASN A 361 -6.59 -5.38 15.93
N LEU A 362 -5.94 -5.95 14.91
CA LEU A 362 -5.76 -7.40 14.80
C LEU A 362 -4.91 -7.96 15.96
N PHE A 363 -3.91 -7.21 16.42
CA PHE A 363 -3.10 -7.59 17.56
C PHE A 363 -3.94 -7.65 18.84
N ALA A 364 -4.79 -6.65 19.10
CA ALA A 364 -5.72 -6.64 20.23
C ALA A 364 -6.69 -7.85 20.19
N GLU A 365 -7.24 -8.21 19.03
CA GLU A 365 -8.06 -9.41 18.88
C GLU A 365 -7.28 -10.70 19.18
N ARG A 366 -6.02 -10.77 18.80
CA ARG A 366 -5.15 -11.95 19.05
C ARG A 366 -4.84 -12.09 20.53
N THR A 367 -4.53 -11.02 21.25
CA THR A 367 -4.29 -11.06 22.70
C THR A 367 -5.55 -11.51 23.46
N ARG A 368 -6.72 -11.03 23.07
CA ARG A 368 -7.99 -11.51 23.65
C ARG A 368 -8.22 -13.00 23.36
N ARG A 369 -7.93 -13.49 22.15
CA ARG A 369 -8.02 -14.92 21.81
C ARG A 369 -7.06 -15.74 22.67
N MET A 370 -5.84 -15.24 22.91
CA MET A 370 -4.85 -15.88 23.77
C MET A 370 -5.36 -16.00 25.20
N PHE A 371 -5.99 -14.95 25.74
CA PHE A 371 -6.63 -14.99 27.06
C PHE A 371 -7.76 -16.03 27.11
N GLY A 372 -8.55 -16.16 26.04
CA GLY A 372 -9.55 -17.22 25.92
C GLY A 372 -8.93 -18.63 26.04
N MET A 373 -7.78 -18.87 25.39
CA MET A 373 -7.07 -20.13 25.52
C MET A 373 -6.54 -20.37 26.94
N VAL A 374 -6.13 -19.33 27.68
CA VAL A 374 -5.74 -19.45 29.09
C VAL A 374 -6.92 -19.87 29.97
N ARG A 375 -8.11 -19.33 29.72
CA ARG A 375 -9.34 -19.76 30.40
C ARG A 375 -9.64 -21.24 30.13
N ASP A 376 -9.54 -21.68 28.88
CA ASP A 376 -9.75 -23.07 28.50
C ASP A 376 -8.70 -24.00 29.14
N LEU A 377 -7.44 -23.53 29.26
CA LEU A 377 -6.33 -24.28 29.87
C LEU A 377 -6.63 -24.62 31.35
N LEU A 378 -7.21 -23.69 32.09
CA LEU A 378 -7.58 -23.90 33.51
C LEU A 378 -8.57 -25.05 33.69
N HIS A 379 -9.42 -25.32 32.70
CA HIS A 379 -10.45 -26.37 32.73
C HIS A 379 -10.01 -27.67 32.07
N THR A 380 -8.86 -27.69 31.42
CA THR A 380 -8.39 -28.85 30.67
C THR A 380 -7.77 -29.89 31.64
N THR A 381 -8.40 -31.03 31.77
CA THR A 381 -7.95 -32.12 32.65
C THR A 381 -7.15 -33.21 31.92
N ASN A 382 -7.31 -33.34 30.61
CA ASN A 382 -6.56 -34.31 29.80
C ASN A 382 -5.14 -33.75 29.51
N GLU A 383 -4.11 -34.52 29.91
CA GLU A 383 -2.70 -34.10 29.80
C GLU A 383 -2.27 -33.80 28.35
N ASN A 384 -2.72 -34.61 27.36
CA ASN A 384 -2.36 -34.38 25.96
C ASN A 384 -2.98 -33.09 25.42
N ASP A 385 -4.23 -32.81 25.77
CA ASP A 385 -4.93 -31.61 25.32
C ASP A 385 -4.39 -30.36 26.05
N PHE A 386 -4.04 -30.52 27.34
CA PHE A 386 -3.38 -29.50 28.13
C PHE A 386 -2.04 -29.08 27.49
N ASN A 387 -1.17 -30.04 27.19
CA ASN A 387 0.13 -29.81 26.59
C ASN A 387 0.02 -29.13 25.20
N LYS A 388 -0.96 -29.57 24.39
CA LYS A 388 -1.23 -28.91 23.08
C LYS A 388 -1.66 -27.46 23.24
N LEU A 389 -2.59 -27.21 24.17
CA LEU A 389 -3.12 -25.85 24.40
C LEU A 389 -2.05 -24.95 25.01
N PHE A 390 -1.24 -25.45 25.94
CA PHE A 390 -0.11 -24.72 26.52
C PHE A 390 0.92 -24.34 25.44
N SER A 391 1.35 -25.30 24.60
CA SER A 391 2.27 -25.02 23.49
C SER A 391 1.70 -24.04 22.47
N ARG A 392 0.38 -24.02 22.31
CA ARG A 392 -0.29 -23.05 21.45
C ARG A 392 -0.26 -21.65 22.04
N ILE A 393 -0.45 -21.51 23.37
CA ILE A 393 -0.32 -20.23 24.07
C ILE A 393 1.12 -19.69 23.96
N GLU A 394 2.12 -20.54 24.19
CA GLU A 394 3.55 -20.20 24.01
C GLU A 394 3.84 -19.71 22.57
N LYS A 395 3.26 -20.36 21.57
CA LYS A 395 3.37 -19.89 20.17
C LYS A 395 2.73 -18.51 19.96
N TYR A 396 1.60 -18.22 20.62
CA TYR A 396 0.93 -16.92 20.53
C TYR A 396 1.71 -15.80 21.20
N GLU A 397 2.43 -16.07 22.30
CA GLU A 397 3.35 -15.13 22.93
C GLU A 397 4.48 -14.76 21.95
N ASN A 398 5.17 -15.74 21.37
CA ASN A 398 6.19 -15.48 20.34
C ASN A 398 5.64 -14.71 19.12
N ILE A 399 4.37 -14.88 18.76
CA ILE A 399 3.70 -14.09 17.72
C ILE A 399 3.48 -12.65 18.21
N SER A 400 3.12 -12.43 19.48
CA SER A 400 2.93 -11.11 20.10
C SER A 400 4.22 -10.29 20.06
N ASP A 401 5.35 -10.87 20.50
CA ASP A 401 6.67 -10.24 20.46
C ASP A 401 7.06 -9.79 19.05
N ASN A 402 6.88 -10.72 18.09
CA ASN A 402 7.19 -10.40 16.69
C ASN A 402 6.26 -9.30 16.13
N MET A 403 4.99 -9.28 16.51
CA MET A 403 4.06 -8.22 16.09
C MET A 403 4.45 -6.86 16.66
N GLU A 404 4.82 -6.79 17.95
CA GLU A 404 5.33 -5.56 18.55
C GLU A 404 6.53 -5.04 17.75
N LEU A 405 7.56 -5.87 17.57
CA LEU A 405 8.80 -5.50 16.89
C LEU A 405 8.56 -5.01 15.46
N GLU A 406 7.79 -5.75 14.67
CA GLU A 406 7.55 -5.44 13.26
C GLU A 406 6.67 -4.19 13.08
N ILE A 407 5.62 -4.01 13.91
CA ILE A 407 4.78 -2.81 13.88
C ILE A 407 5.58 -1.59 14.34
N ALA A 408 6.40 -1.72 15.39
CA ALA A 408 7.24 -0.63 15.88
C ALA A 408 8.30 -0.21 14.84
N ASN A 409 8.97 -1.17 14.20
CA ASN A 409 9.92 -0.90 13.12
C ASN A 409 9.24 -0.16 11.96
N TYR A 410 8.07 -0.64 11.53
CA TYR A 410 7.31 0.00 10.46
C TYR A 410 6.90 1.44 10.81
N LEU A 411 6.38 1.68 12.02
CA LEU A 411 6.01 3.02 12.47
C LEU A 411 7.22 3.96 12.59
N ASN A 412 8.39 3.44 12.98
CA ASN A 412 9.63 4.19 13.02
C ASN A 412 10.08 4.59 11.61
N GLU A 413 10.07 3.69 10.63
CA GLU A 413 10.36 4.00 9.22
C GLU A 413 9.39 5.06 8.67
N VAL A 414 8.09 4.95 8.97
CA VAL A 414 7.09 5.96 8.59
C VAL A 414 7.42 7.31 9.23
N SER A 415 7.95 7.33 10.46
CA SER A 415 8.27 8.56 11.20
C SER A 415 9.45 9.35 10.61
N GLU A 416 10.35 8.72 9.86
CA GLU A 416 11.46 9.37 9.16
C GLU A 416 10.99 10.25 7.99
N GLY A 417 9.76 10.04 7.51
CA GLY A 417 9.14 10.84 6.47
C GLY A 417 8.74 12.25 6.94
N ARG A 418 8.35 13.09 5.99
CA ARG A 418 7.77 14.41 6.30
C ARG A 418 6.33 14.25 6.77
N LEU A 419 6.11 14.28 8.07
CA LEU A 419 4.82 14.11 8.72
C LEU A 419 4.23 15.42 9.23
N SER A 420 2.91 15.50 9.27
CA SER A 420 2.19 16.52 10.03
C SER A 420 2.38 16.31 11.54
N SER A 421 2.15 17.35 12.35
CA SER A 421 2.20 17.21 13.81
C SER A 421 1.15 16.22 14.33
N GLU A 422 0.00 16.15 13.67
CA GLU A 422 -1.06 15.20 13.98
C GLU A 422 -0.64 13.76 13.69
N SER A 423 0.00 13.51 12.54
CA SER A 423 0.49 12.18 12.17
C SER A 423 1.60 11.69 13.12
N LYS A 424 2.48 12.58 13.55
CA LYS A 424 3.50 12.26 14.57
C LYS A 424 2.88 11.87 15.91
N LEU A 425 1.82 12.56 16.33
CA LEU A 425 1.09 12.22 17.55
C LEU A 425 0.45 10.84 17.43
N LYS A 426 -0.21 10.54 16.30
CA LYS A 426 -0.81 9.23 16.04
C LYS A 426 0.21 8.09 16.10
N ILE A 427 1.39 8.27 15.48
CA ILE A 427 2.46 7.26 15.53
C ILE A 427 2.93 7.03 16.98
N ARG A 428 3.15 8.10 17.74
CA ARG A 428 3.56 7.97 19.14
C ARG A 428 2.55 7.22 19.99
N THR A 429 1.27 7.49 19.79
CA THR A 429 0.18 6.79 20.46
C THR A 429 0.15 5.32 20.08
N MET A 430 0.26 5.00 18.78
CA MET A 430 0.28 3.63 18.30
C MET A 430 1.45 2.83 18.85
N LEU A 431 2.64 3.43 18.95
CA LEU A 431 3.81 2.77 19.55
C LEU A 431 3.55 2.41 21.02
N ARG A 432 2.92 3.31 21.79
CA ARG A 432 2.52 3.01 23.17
C ARG A 432 1.49 1.88 23.23
N GLU A 433 0.45 1.92 22.40
CA GLU A 433 -0.57 0.87 22.33
C GLU A 433 0.03 -0.51 22.03
N VAL A 434 0.98 -0.59 21.09
CA VAL A 434 1.63 -1.85 20.68
C VAL A 434 2.42 -2.48 21.83
N THR A 435 3.16 -1.68 22.60
CA THR A 435 3.91 -2.16 23.77
C THR A 435 2.97 -2.64 24.88
N GLU A 436 1.85 -1.95 25.14
CA GLU A 436 0.87 -2.41 26.14
C GLU A 436 0.17 -3.71 25.69
N LEU A 437 -0.10 -3.89 24.38
CA LEU A 437 -0.70 -5.12 23.85
C LEU A 437 0.25 -6.32 23.95
N GLU A 438 1.55 -6.13 23.78
CA GLU A 438 2.58 -7.14 24.04
C GLU A 438 2.57 -7.53 25.53
N SER A 439 2.55 -6.56 26.44
CA SER A 439 2.49 -6.80 27.89
C SER A 439 1.23 -7.58 28.31
N ILE A 440 0.10 -7.41 27.60
CA ILE A 440 -1.09 -8.27 27.75
C ILE A 440 -0.78 -9.71 27.30
N GLY A 441 -0.08 -9.90 26.19
CA GLY A 441 0.36 -11.21 25.70
C GLY A 441 1.25 -11.93 26.71
N ASP A 442 2.27 -11.24 27.23
CA ASP A 442 3.17 -11.72 28.27
C ASP A 442 2.42 -12.16 29.54
N SER A 443 1.50 -11.35 30.01
CA SER A 443 0.66 -11.68 31.17
C SER A 443 -0.20 -12.90 30.92
N CYS A 444 -0.76 -13.08 29.72
CA CYS A 444 -1.47 -14.31 29.34
C CYS A 444 -0.57 -15.55 29.42
N TYR A 445 0.68 -15.44 28.96
CA TYR A 445 1.66 -16.53 29.07
C TYR A 445 2.05 -16.80 30.52
N HIS A 446 2.26 -15.77 31.35
CA HIS A 446 2.51 -15.91 32.78
C HIS A 446 1.37 -16.65 33.50
N LEU A 447 0.10 -16.30 33.21
CA LEU A 447 -1.06 -17.05 33.71
C LEU A 447 -1.02 -18.52 33.30
N ALA A 448 -0.74 -18.81 32.02
CA ALA A 448 -0.62 -20.17 31.54
C ALA A 448 0.50 -20.95 32.25
N ARG A 449 1.64 -20.32 32.52
CA ARG A 449 2.74 -20.93 33.30
C ARG A 449 2.33 -21.25 34.73
N THR A 450 1.64 -20.34 35.40
CA THR A 450 1.15 -20.58 36.77
C THR A 450 0.14 -21.73 36.78
N ILE A 451 -0.77 -21.79 35.83
CA ILE A 451 -1.71 -22.90 35.66
C ILE A 451 -0.96 -24.24 35.37
N ASN A 452 0.08 -24.19 34.54
CA ASN A 452 0.91 -25.39 34.25
C ASN A 452 1.68 -25.87 35.50
N HIS A 453 2.22 -24.95 36.33
CA HIS A 453 2.86 -25.32 37.60
C HIS A 453 1.87 -26.01 38.54
N LYS A 454 0.65 -25.46 38.67
CA LYS A 454 -0.44 -26.07 39.45
C LYS A 454 -0.85 -27.44 38.88
N PHE A 455 -1.01 -27.57 37.56
CA PHE A 455 -1.42 -28.83 36.89
C PHE A 455 -0.40 -29.95 37.13
N ARG A 456 0.89 -29.63 37.19
CA ARG A 456 1.97 -30.62 37.46
C ARG A 456 2.16 -30.88 38.94
N GLY A 457 1.52 -30.14 39.81
CA GLY A 457 1.53 -30.34 41.25
C GLY A 457 0.63 -31.50 41.68
N ASN A 458 0.81 -31.93 42.94
CA ASN A 458 0.01 -33.02 43.50
C ASN A 458 -1.29 -32.52 44.19
N GLU A 459 -1.55 -31.23 44.18
CA GLU A 459 -2.67 -30.60 44.88
C GLU A 459 -3.50 -29.76 43.90
N ASP A 460 -4.79 -29.61 44.22
CA ASP A 460 -5.73 -28.89 43.40
C ASP A 460 -6.34 -27.69 44.17
N PHE A 461 -6.85 -26.68 43.46
CA PHE A 461 -7.60 -25.61 44.05
C PHE A 461 -8.89 -26.12 44.72
N THR A 462 -9.31 -25.47 45.79
CA THR A 462 -10.63 -25.71 46.38
C THR A 462 -11.73 -25.17 45.44
N GLU A 463 -12.94 -25.69 45.56
CA GLU A 463 -14.09 -25.22 44.80
C GLU A 463 -14.28 -23.68 44.92
N LYS A 464 -14.12 -23.13 46.16
CA LYS A 464 -14.16 -21.71 46.45
C LYS A 464 -13.07 -20.92 45.67
N GLN A 465 -11.85 -21.43 45.60
CA GLN A 465 -10.78 -20.78 44.83
C GLN A 465 -11.07 -20.80 43.32
N TYR A 466 -11.62 -21.89 42.78
CA TYR A 466 -12.05 -21.96 41.40
C TYR A 466 -13.13 -20.93 41.09
N ASP A 467 -14.14 -20.76 41.95
CA ASP A 467 -15.20 -19.76 41.76
C ASP A 467 -14.64 -18.33 41.74
N HIS A 468 -13.70 -18.02 42.64
CA HIS A 468 -13.02 -16.72 42.66
C HIS A 468 -12.18 -16.47 41.40
N ILE A 469 -11.42 -17.47 40.98
CA ILE A 469 -10.60 -17.39 39.74
C ILE A 469 -11.54 -17.18 38.55
N HIS A 470 -12.65 -17.88 38.45
CA HIS A 470 -13.63 -17.73 37.38
C HIS A 470 -14.21 -16.33 37.32
N GLN A 471 -14.57 -15.78 38.45
CA GLN A 471 -15.11 -14.42 38.52
C GLN A 471 -14.04 -13.39 38.08
N MET A 472 -12.81 -13.54 38.55
CA MET A 472 -11.70 -12.66 38.16
C MET A 472 -11.41 -12.77 36.66
N LEU A 473 -11.31 -13.97 36.09
CA LEU A 473 -11.12 -14.17 34.65
C LEU A 473 -12.27 -13.58 33.82
N GLN A 474 -13.52 -13.65 34.34
CA GLN A 474 -14.66 -13.04 33.67
C GLN A 474 -14.57 -11.51 33.64
N LEU A 475 -14.17 -10.87 34.74
CA LEU A 475 -13.95 -9.41 34.80
C LEU A 475 -12.85 -8.99 33.84
N THR A 476 -11.74 -9.74 33.80
CA THR A 476 -10.62 -9.47 32.89
C THR A 476 -11.04 -9.67 31.41
N ASP A 477 -11.83 -10.70 31.08
CA ASP A 477 -12.36 -10.86 29.71
C ASP A 477 -13.29 -9.71 29.31
N ASN A 478 -14.10 -9.20 30.25
CA ASN A 478 -14.95 -8.03 30.00
C ASN A 478 -14.11 -6.78 29.70
N ALA A 479 -12.97 -6.60 30.41
CA ALA A 479 -12.04 -5.50 30.13
C ALA A 479 -11.41 -5.63 28.73
N LEU A 480 -10.90 -6.81 28.38
CA LEU A 480 -10.33 -7.09 27.06
C LEU A 480 -11.38 -6.94 25.94
N GLN A 481 -12.61 -7.40 26.16
CA GLN A 481 -13.70 -7.21 25.20
C GLN A 481 -14.02 -5.74 24.98
N GLN A 482 -14.06 -4.95 26.05
CA GLN A 482 -14.28 -3.52 25.95
C GLN A 482 -13.15 -2.85 25.16
N MET A 483 -11.88 -3.19 25.43
CA MET A 483 -10.72 -2.68 24.70
C MET A 483 -10.83 -2.97 23.20
N VAL A 484 -11.10 -4.22 22.81
CA VAL A 484 -11.25 -4.60 21.40
C VAL A 484 -12.42 -3.87 20.73
N SER A 485 -13.57 -3.71 21.42
CA SER A 485 -14.70 -2.97 20.85
C SER A 485 -14.38 -1.49 20.59
N LEU A 486 -13.52 -0.89 21.41
CA LEU A 486 -13.06 0.50 21.23
C LEU A 486 -12.04 0.62 20.08
N GLU A 487 -11.33 -0.47 19.78
CA GLU A 487 -10.39 -0.55 18.65
C GLU A 487 -11.10 -0.58 17.27
N GLU A 488 -12.31 -1.15 17.20
CA GLU A 488 -13.11 -1.21 15.97
C GLU A 488 -13.78 0.13 15.61
N ASP A 489 -14.11 0.97 16.62
CA ASP A 489 -14.81 2.22 16.40
C ASP A 489 -13.91 3.34 15.86
N GLU A 490 -14.32 3.96 14.73
CA GLU A 490 -13.66 5.15 14.18
C GLU A 490 -13.83 6.36 15.13
N TYR A 491 -12.78 6.73 15.86
CA TYR A 491 -12.44 8.04 16.47
C TYR A 491 -13.55 8.89 17.17
N HIS A 492 -14.84 8.55 17.13
CA HIS A 492 -15.86 9.54 17.45
C HIS A 492 -16.62 9.38 18.77
N LEU A 493 -16.61 8.22 19.45
CA LEU A 493 -17.44 7.98 20.64
C LEU A 493 -16.81 7.07 21.71
N VAL A 494 -15.50 7.00 21.83
CA VAL A 494 -14.89 6.20 22.91
C VAL A 494 -15.13 6.89 24.25
N ASP A 495 -15.96 6.29 25.11
CA ASP A 495 -16.07 6.65 26.50
C ASP A 495 -15.11 5.78 27.34
N PRO A 496 -13.98 6.34 27.82
CA PRO A 496 -13.01 5.58 28.60
C PRO A 496 -13.54 5.18 29.98
N ASN A 497 -14.59 5.84 30.46
CA ASN A 497 -15.11 5.62 31.81
C ASN A 497 -15.54 4.19 32.07
N LYS A 498 -16.06 3.49 31.05
CA LYS A 498 -16.43 2.09 31.18
C LYS A 498 -15.22 1.18 31.46
N SER A 499 -14.10 1.43 30.78
CA SER A 499 -12.85 0.67 31.01
C SER A 499 -12.27 0.95 32.40
N PHE A 500 -12.25 2.20 32.84
CA PHE A 500 -11.85 2.57 34.20
C PHE A 500 -12.74 1.96 35.30
N ASN A 501 -14.06 1.87 35.06
CA ASN A 501 -14.96 1.23 36.00
C ASN A 501 -14.69 -0.27 36.14
N ILE A 502 -14.45 -0.97 35.03
CA ILE A 502 -14.14 -2.41 35.05
C ILE A 502 -12.79 -2.64 35.76
N GLU A 503 -11.77 -1.82 35.49
CA GLU A 503 -10.46 -1.91 36.14
C GLU A 503 -10.58 -1.68 37.67
N ASN A 504 -11.33 -0.67 38.10
CA ASN A 504 -11.59 -0.45 39.52
C ASN A 504 -12.31 -1.65 40.16
N GLU A 505 -13.22 -2.32 39.46
CA GLU A 505 -13.90 -3.54 39.94
C GLU A 505 -12.89 -4.69 40.09
N ILE A 506 -11.99 -4.88 39.13
CA ILE A 506 -10.89 -5.86 39.19
C ILE A 506 -9.99 -5.59 40.40
N ASN A 507 -9.56 -4.34 40.62
CA ASN A 507 -8.70 -3.93 41.72
C ASN A 507 -9.36 -4.18 43.09
N ASN A 508 -10.62 -3.80 43.23
CA ASN A 508 -11.36 -4.02 44.45
C ASN A 508 -11.53 -5.50 44.76
N TYR A 509 -11.85 -6.29 43.74
CA TYR A 509 -12.01 -7.73 43.89
C TYR A 509 -10.68 -8.43 44.23
N ARG A 510 -9.59 -8.06 43.59
CA ARG A 510 -8.23 -8.56 43.93
C ARG A 510 -7.88 -8.25 45.39
N ASN A 511 -8.14 -7.04 45.89
CA ASN A 511 -7.87 -6.66 47.27
C ASN A 511 -8.69 -7.50 48.26
N GLN A 512 -9.97 -7.71 47.99
CA GLN A 512 -10.83 -8.58 48.81
C GLN A 512 -10.32 -10.00 48.86
N LEU A 513 -9.94 -10.57 47.69
CA LEU A 513 -9.42 -11.94 47.61
C LEU A 513 -8.06 -12.10 48.30
N LYS A 514 -7.20 -11.07 48.24
CA LYS A 514 -5.92 -11.07 48.94
C LYS A 514 -6.09 -11.14 50.45
N ASP A 515 -6.97 -10.33 50.99
CA ASP A 515 -7.27 -10.34 52.45
C ASP A 515 -7.88 -11.70 52.88
N GLN A 516 -8.79 -12.23 52.07
CA GLN A 516 -9.39 -13.55 52.32
C GLN A 516 -8.36 -14.69 52.24
N ASN A 517 -7.44 -14.66 51.27
CA ASN A 517 -6.39 -15.68 51.14
C ASN A 517 -5.49 -15.76 52.37
N VAL A 518 -5.14 -14.62 52.98
CA VAL A 518 -4.38 -14.58 54.24
C VAL A 518 -5.13 -15.29 55.37
N LEU A 519 -6.43 -15.05 55.49
CA LEU A 519 -7.27 -15.69 56.51
C LEU A 519 -7.40 -17.20 56.24
N ASP A 520 -7.66 -17.61 55.02
CA ASP A 520 -7.89 -19.01 54.64
C ASP A 520 -6.60 -19.86 54.83
N VAL A 521 -5.41 -19.30 54.49
CA VAL A 521 -4.10 -19.96 54.77
C VAL A 521 -3.85 -20.10 56.26
N ASN A 522 -4.12 -19.06 57.06
CA ASN A 522 -3.98 -19.10 58.52
C ASN A 522 -4.93 -20.11 59.17
N ASN A 523 -6.12 -20.26 58.62
CA ASN A 523 -7.15 -21.24 59.08
C ASN A 523 -6.88 -22.65 58.57
N LYS A 524 -5.82 -22.86 57.74
CA LYS A 524 -5.45 -24.14 57.11
C LYS A 524 -6.53 -24.72 56.18
N GLU A 525 -7.33 -23.85 55.54
CA GLU A 525 -8.28 -24.27 54.50
C GLU A 525 -7.53 -24.90 53.28
N TYR A 526 -6.34 -24.41 53.01
CA TYR A 526 -5.36 -24.92 52.06
C TYR A 526 -3.92 -24.55 52.46
N ASN A 527 -2.94 -25.20 51.85
CA ASN A 527 -1.55 -24.94 52.18
C ASN A 527 -1.04 -23.60 51.56
N TYR A 528 0.10 -23.13 52.07
CA TYR A 528 0.71 -21.87 51.61
C TYR A 528 1.03 -21.86 50.13
N GLN A 529 1.49 -22.97 49.54
CA GLN A 529 1.87 -23.07 48.13
C GLN A 529 0.66 -22.87 47.22
N MET A 530 -0.50 -23.46 47.57
CA MET A 530 -1.74 -23.26 46.83
C MET A 530 -2.23 -21.82 46.95
N GLY A 531 -2.08 -21.20 48.15
CA GLY A 531 -2.39 -19.78 48.34
C GLY A 531 -1.52 -18.87 47.46
N VAL A 532 -0.27 -19.21 47.22
CA VAL A 532 0.63 -18.47 46.30
C VAL A 532 0.16 -18.62 44.86
N HIS A 533 -0.01 -19.83 44.35
CA HIS A 533 -0.48 -20.04 42.97
C HIS A 533 -1.84 -19.37 42.69
N TYR A 534 -2.75 -19.43 43.67
CA TYR A 534 -4.03 -18.77 43.60
C TYR A 534 -3.86 -17.25 43.45
N MET A 535 -3.04 -16.63 44.32
CA MET A 535 -2.83 -15.19 44.30
C MET A 535 -2.01 -14.72 43.11
N ASP A 536 -1.11 -15.55 42.57
CA ASP A 536 -0.39 -15.25 41.34
C ASP A 536 -1.36 -15.11 40.16
N ILE A 537 -2.35 -16.02 40.03
CA ILE A 537 -3.39 -15.91 39.00
C ILE A 537 -4.23 -14.62 39.18
N ILE A 538 -4.67 -14.34 40.41
CA ILE A 538 -5.49 -13.17 40.72
C ILE A 538 -4.73 -11.86 40.45
N SER A 539 -3.45 -11.79 40.85
CA SER A 539 -2.62 -10.60 40.65
C SER A 539 -2.23 -10.38 39.19
N GLU A 540 -2.04 -11.44 38.42
CA GLU A 540 -1.74 -11.31 37.00
C GLU A 540 -2.98 -10.86 36.19
N CYS A 541 -4.19 -11.26 36.60
CA CYS A 541 -5.43 -10.72 36.04
C CYS A 541 -5.61 -9.23 36.29
N GLU A 542 -5.18 -8.73 37.47
CA GLU A 542 -5.21 -7.29 37.77
C GLU A 542 -4.21 -6.52 36.91
N LYS A 543 -2.98 -7.00 36.73
CA LYS A 543 -2.02 -6.37 35.79
C LYS A 543 -2.57 -6.31 34.37
N LEU A 544 -3.26 -7.36 33.91
CA LEU A 544 -3.97 -7.34 32.62
C LEU A 544 -4.99 -6.20 32.55
N GLY A 545 -5.72 -5.97 33.64
CA GLY A 545 -6.65 -4.82 33.76
C GLY A 545 -5.93 -3.48 33.60
N ASP A 546 -4.78 -3.31 34.24
CA ASP A 546 -3.95 -2.11 34.15
C ASP A 546 -3.45 -1.86 32.72
N TYR A 547 -2.94 -2.89 32.05
CA TYR A 547 -2.48 -2.79 30.66
C TYR A 547 -3.62 -2.44 29.70
N VAL A 548 -4.81 -3.04 29.90
CA VAL A 548 -6.01 -2.69 29.11
C VAL A 548 -6.35 -1.21 29.26
N VAL A 549 -6.30 -0.65 30.48
CA VAL A 549 -6.54 0.77 30.70
C VAL A 549 -5.47 1.62 30.03
N ASN A 550 -4.20 1.22 30.10
CA ASN A 550 -3.10 1.93 29.43
C ASN A 550 -3.31 2.01 27.90
N VAL A 551 -3.78 0.93 27.27
CA VAL A 551 -4.17 0.94 25.85
C VAL A 551 -5.26 1.97 25.57
N VAL A 552 -6.32 1.98 26.39
CA VAL A 552 -7.45 2.91 26.24
C VAL A 552 -7.02 4.36 26.47
N GLU A 553 -6.21 4.64 27.49
CA GLU A 553 -5.63 5.97 27.75
C GLU A 553 -4.77 6.45 26.59
N ALA A 554 -3.85 5.62 26.12
CA ALA A 554 -3.01 5.96 24.98
C ALA A 554 -3.84 6.47 23.80
N ARG A 555 -5.00 5.86 23.58
CA ARG A 555 -5.92 6.22 22.49
C ARG A 555 -6.73 7.50 22.75
N THR A 556 -7.05 7.81 24.01
CA THR A 556 -7.80 9.01 24.40
C THR A 556 -6.95 10.27 24.49
N ASP A 557 -5.68 10.16 24.80
CA ASP A 557 -4.70 11.27 24.85
C ASP A 557 -4.63 12.13 23.56
N ILE A 558 -5.08 11.57 22.43
CA ILE A 558 -5.21 12.32 21.18
C ILE A 558 -6.30 13.40 21.24
N LYS A 559 -7.34 13.23 22.08
CA LYS A 559 -8.47 14.16 22.19
C LYS A 559 -8.16 15.38 23.05
N GLU A 560 -7.45 15.21 24.16
CA GLU A 560 -7.19 16.31 25.11
C GLU A 560 -6.25 17.39 24.55
N LYS A 561 -5.40 17.05 23.58
CA LYS A 561 -4.48 18.02 22.95
C LYS A 561 -5.06 18.78 21.75
N LYS A 562 -6.33 18.54 21.39
CA LYS A 562 -7.06 19.27 20.32
C LYS A 562 -7.95 20.41 20.85
N ILE A 563 -8.03 20.61 22.16
CA ILE A 563 -8.71 21.74 22.82
C ILE A 563 -7.66 22.75 23.25
#